data_081ab6c2fa7ffd1776d4c0e9b4d99a7d
#
_entry.id   081ab6c2fa7ffd1776d4c0e9b4d99a7d
#
_cell.length_a   1.000
_cell.length_b   1.000
_cell.length_c   1.000
_cell.angle_alpha   90.00
_cell.angle_beta   90.00
_cell.angle_gamma   90.00
#
_symmetry.space_group_name_H-M   'P 1'
#
loop_
_entity.id
_entity.type
_entity.pdbx_description
1 polymer ?
#
loop_
_entity_poly.entity_id
_entity_poly.type
_entity_poly.pdbx_seq_one_letter_code
_entity_poly.pdbx_strand_id
1 'polypeptide(L)'
;WRLSLFAEMKYHCTLAERHAELLRQHNASWLNLWNAIAAYYYALLGKTDKIPEVFRAHRLSTVHTLAPGKPMIEMIENQVGLAQGDYARVIGRSERLLAVCEGMHYALVAMHIRIQTAAAYEMLGKHAEAQAQLDQALTDAEPDGFAIPFAENYRYLKPLLAERLQTGTVAQIIELGEAAERRKAGFDRPEALSALTEREYEIVRLMAQRLNNREIAEKLYLSEGSIRQYVNQIYTKLQIAGEPRAKRKLLLDLLADKN
;
A
#
# COMPACT_ATOMS: atom_id res chain seq x y z
N TRP A 1 14.49 -0.84 6.68
CA TRP A 1 13.90 -0.90 8.02
C TRP A 1 12.36 -0.81 8.00
N ARG A 2 11.73 0.21 7.40
CA ARG A 2 10.24 0.34 7.38
C ARG A 2 9.52 -0.56 6.38
N LEU A 3 10.22 -1.15 5.43
CA LEU A 3 9.63 -2.13 4.51
C LEU A 3 9.56 -3.53 5.14
N SER A 4 10.38 -3.82 6.15
CA SER A 4 10.15 -4.94 7.07
C SER A 4 8.92 -4.72 7.96
N LEU A 5 8.57 -3.46 8.25
CA LEU A 5 7.34 -3.09 8.94
C LEU A 5 6.06 -3.57 8.24
N PHE A 6 6.00 -3.67 6.90
CA PHE A 6 4.81 -4.22 6.26
C PHE A 6 4.61 -5.70 6.59
N ALA A 7 5.67 -6.49 6.69
CA ALA A 7 5.58 -7.88 7.12
C ALA A 7 5.24 -7.98 8.62
N GLU A 8 5.86 -7.15 9.44
CA GLU A 8 5.57 -7.07 10.88
C GLU A 8 4.16 -6.54 11.13
N MET A 9 3.72 -5.51 10.40
CA MET A 9 2.34 -5.01 10.49
C MET A 9 1.33 -6.09 10.08
N LYS A 10 1.60 -6.90 9.05
CA LYS A 10 0.76 -8.05 8.70
C LYS A 10 0.65 -9.02 9.86
N TYR A 11 1.77 -9.37 10.49
CA TYR A 11 1.80 -10.25 11.65
C TYR A 11 0.99 -9.67 12.83
N HIS A 12 1.21 -8.39 13.14
CA HIS A 12 0.49 -7.72 14.22
C HIS A 12 -1.00 -7.55 13.91
N CYS A 13 -1.39 -7.28 12.68
CA CYS A 13 -2.79 -7.25 12.27
C CYS A 13 -3.45 -8.62 12.45
N THR A 14 -2.80 -9.69 12.04
CA THR A 14 -3.33 -11.06 12.22
C THR A 14 -3.42 -11.42 13.70
N LEU A 15 -2.42 -11.06 14.51
CA LEU A 15 -2.42 -11.30 15.96
C LEU A 15 -3.57 -10.56 16.64
N ALA A 16 -3.82 -9.33 16.25
CA ALA A 16 -4.89 -8.54 16.85
C ALA A 16 -6.29 -8.94 16.35
N GLU A 17 -6.45 -9.39 15.13
CA GLU A 17 -7.71 -10.01 14.68
C GLU A 17 -8.07 -11.18 15.60
N ARG A 18 -7.08 -12.01 15.99
CA ARG A 18 -7.26 -13.10 16.95
C ARG A 18 -7.64 -12.62 18.36
N HIS A 19 -7.18 -11.44 18.74
CA HIS A 19 -7.42 -10.87 20.07
C HIS A 19 -8.48 -9.75 20.07
N ALA A 20 -9.09 -9.43 18.93
CA ALA A 20 -10.07 -8.36 18.81
C ALA A 20 -11.26 -8.52 19.78
N GLU A 21 -11.68 -9.76 20.03
CA GLU A 21 -12.78 -10.03 20.97
C GLU A 21 -12.37 -9.74 22.41
N LEU A 22 -11.15 -10.12 22.81
CA LEU A 22 -10.61 -9.78 24.14
C LEU A 22 -10.45 -8.27 24.32
N LEU A 23 -10.03 -7.56 23.27
CA LEU A 23 -9.91 -6.11 23.30
C LEU A 23 -11.26 -5.41 23.42
N ARG A 24 -12.31 -5.92 22.75
CA ARG A 24 -13.68 -5.39 22.89
C ARG A 24 -14.19 -5.50 24.31
N GLN A 25 -13.91 -6.60 25.00
CA GLN A 25 -14.38 -6.84 26.36
C GLN A 25 -13.65 -5.98 27.40
N HIS A 26 -12.40 -5.58 27.13
CA HIS A 26 -11.53 -4.98 28.14
C HIS A 26 -11.32 -3.48 27.95
N ASN A 27 -11.22 -2.95 26.73
CA ASN A 27 -11.02 -1.52 26.50
C ASN A 27 -11.31 -1.07 25.07
N ALA A 28 -12.43 -0.38 24.89
CA ALA A 28 -12.85 0.15 23.58
C ALA A 28 -11.84 1.14 22.95
N SER A 29 -11.07 1.87 23.76
CA SER A 29 -10.06 2.81 23.24
C SER A 29 -8.89 2.11 22.55
N TRP A 30 -8.45 0.97 23.08
CA TRP A 30 -7.42 0.15 22.43
C TRP A 30 -7.92 -0.45 21.13
N LEU A 31 -9.16 -0.91 21.08
CA LEU A 31 -9.78 -1.40 19.85
C LEU A 31 -9.85 -0.30 18.79
N ASN A 32 -10.18 0.93 19.17
CA ASN A 32 -10.24 2.07 18.24
C ASN A 32 -8.86 2.40 17.66
N LEU A 33 -7.82 2.43 18.51
CA LEU A 33 -6.45 2.63 18.06
C LEU A 33 -6.01 1.52 17.10
N TRP A 34 -6.34 0.29 17.45
CA TRP A 34 -6.04 -0.86 16.61
C TRP A 34 -6.75 -0.79 15.25
N ASN A 35 -8.05 -0.48 15.24
CA ASN A 35 -8.82 -0.28 14.01
C ASN A 35 -8.21 0.84 13.14
N ALA A 36 -7.69 1.89 13.75
CA ALA A 36 -7.02 2.98 13.03
C ALA A 36 -5.73 2.49 12.35
N ILE A 37 -4.88 1.75 13.08
CA ILE A 37 -3.64 1.16 12.52
C ILE A 37 -3.97 0.20 11.40
N ALA A 38 -4.95 -0.69 11.58
CA ALA A 38 -5.39 -1.64 10.56
C ALA A 38 -5.96 -0.92 9.33
N ALA A 39 -6.76 0.13 9.53
CA ALA A 39 -7.33 0.94 8.45
C ALA A 39 -6.23 1.59 7.60
N TYR A 40 -5.24 2.20 8.25
CA TYR A 40 -4.10 2.80 7.56
C TYR A 40 -3.31 1.77 6.75
N TYR A 41 -2.98 0.64 7.38
CA TYR A 41 -2.24 -0.45 6.74
C TYR A 41 -2.97 -1.02 5.51
N TYR A 42 -4.25 -1.37 5.64
CA TYR A 42 -5.01 -1.92 4.53
C TYR A 42 -5.27 -0.88 3.42
N ALA A 43 -5.43 0.39 3.77
CA ALA A 43 -5.53 1.48 2.80
C ALA A 43 -4.25 1.64 1.98
N LEU A 44 -3.07 1.59 2.61
CA LEU A 44 -1.78 1.61 1.91
C LEU A 44 -1.61 0.41 0.96
N LEU A 45 -2.10 -0.76 1.35
CA LEU A 45 -2.10 -1.96 0.50
C LEU A 45 -3.16 -1.94 -0.61
N GLY A 46 -4.15 -1.03 -0.55
CA GLY A 46 -5.30 -1.01 -1.45
C GLY A 46 -6.32 -2.11 -1.18
N LYS A 47 -6.26 -2.77 -0.01
CA LYS A 47 -7.20 -3.83 0.41
C LYS A 47 -8.40 -3.22 1.12
N THR A 48 -9.25 -2.53 0.37
CA THR A 48 -10.39 -1.76 0.90
C THR A 48 -11.44 -2.64 1.57
N ASP A 49 -11.59 -3.89 1.16
CA ASP A 49 -12.46 -4.91 1.75
C ASP A 49 -12.05 -5.30 3.18
N LYS A 50 -10.75 -5.20 3.50
CA LYS A 50 -10.20 -5.51 4.83
C LYS A 50 -10.14 -4.32 5.79
N ILE A 51 -10.47 -3.13 5.33
CA ILE A 51 -10.53 -1.93 6.18
C ILE A 51 -11.64 -2.10 7.21
N PRO A 52 -11.37 -1.88 8.51
CA PRO A 52 -12.40 -1.93 9.55
C PRO A 52 -13.61 -1.07 9.23
N GLU A 53 -14.82 -1.59 9.45
CA GLU A 53 -16.09 -1.02 9.01
C GLU A 53 -16.27 0.44 9.46
N VAL A 54 -15.82 0.79 10.66
CA VAL A 54 -15.93 2.15 11.20
C VAL A 54 -15.20 3.19 10.35
N PHE A 55 -14.07 2.81 9.75
CA PHE A 55 -13.31 3.64 8.82
C PHE A 55 -13.84 3.53 7.39
N ARG A 56 -14.16 2.32 6.96
CA ARG A 56 -14.72 2.07 5.62
C ARG A 56 -16.02 2.83 5.37
N ALA A 57 -16.88 2.90 6.38
CA ALA A 57 -18.16 3.63 6.33
C ALA A 57 -18.04 5.09 6.80
N HIS A 58 -16.83 5.60 7.04
CA HIS A 58 -16.57 6.98 7.50
C HIS A 58 -17.35 7.39 8.76
N ARG A 59 -17.52 6.46 9.72
CA ARG A 59 -18.27 6.69 10.96
C ARG A 59 -17.37 7.10 12.12
N LEU A 60 -16.46 8.05 11.90
CA LEU A 60 -15.49 8.48 12.93
C LEU A 60 -16.12 9.14 14.17
N SER A 61 -17.34 9.62 14.07
CA SER A 61 -18.07 10.16 15.23
C SER A 61 -18.24 9.15 16.35
N THR A 62 -18.16 7.85 16.02
CA THR A 62 -18.25 6.75 16.97
C THR A 62 -16.88 6.33 17.54
N VAL A 63 -15.78 6.89 17.01
CA VAL A 63 -14.42 6.56 17.46
C VAL A 63 -14.02 7.49 18.60
N HIS A 64 -14.04 6.94 19.81
CA HIS A 64 -13.60 7.67 20.99
C HIS A 64 -12.08 7.65 21.10
N THR A 65 -11.45 8.80 20.90
CA THR A 65 -10.01 9.01 21.07
C THR A 65 -9.78 10.24 21.93
N LEU A 66 -8.63 10.29 22.58
CA LEU A 66 -8.19 11.50 23.28
C LEU A 66 -8.06 12.64 22.27
N ALA A 67 -8.41 13.86 22.67
CA ALA A 67 -8.39 15.03 21.80
C ALA A 67 -7.10 15.21 20.99
N PRO A 68 -5.89 15.00 21.54
CA PRO A 68 -4.64 15.08 20.79
C PRO A 68 -4.51 14.04 19.66
N GLY A 69 -5.15 12.89 19.76
CA GLY A 69 -5.12 11.85 18.72
C GLY A 69 -6.06 12.09 17.53
N LYS A 70 -6.98 13.04 17.63
CA LYS A 70 -8.01 13.29 16.63
C LYS A 70 -7.46 13.64 15.24
N PRO A 71 -6.49 14.55 15.07
CA PRO A 71 -5.92 14.85 13.76
C PRO A 71 -5.25 13.63 13.10
N MET A 72 -4.63 12.76 13.89
CA MET A 72 -4.03 11.51 13.37
C MET A 72 -5.11 10.55 12.86
N ILE A 73 -6.22 10.39 13.57
CA ILE A 73 -7.34 9.55 13.13
C ILE A 73 -7.95 10.10 11.83
N GLU A 74 -8.11 11.42 11.74
CA GLU A 74 -8.65 12.07 10.53
C GLU A 74 -7.67 11.97 9.34
N MET A 75 -6.35 12.00 9.58
CA MET A 75 -5.32 11.73 8.58
C MET A 75 -5.40 10.26 8.08
N ILE A 76 -5.65 9.31 8.98
CA ILE A 76 -5.88 7.91 8.61
C ILE A 76 -7.14 7.77 7.75
N GLU A 77 -8.21 8.47 8.09
CA GLU A 77 -9.43 8.48 7.28
C GLU A 77 -9.20 9.05 5.87
N ASN A 78 -8.35 10.08 5.75
CA ASN A 78 -7.95 10.56 4.42
C ASN A 78 -7.23 9.47 3.61
N GLN A 79 -6.38 8.67 4.25
CA GLN A 79 -5.72 7.55 3.57
C GLN A 79 -6.71 6.49 3.11
N VAL A 80 -7.74 6.22 3.91
CA VAL A 80 -8.85 5.34 3.52
C VAL A 80 -9.61 5.93 2.34
N GLY A 81 -9.94 7.23 2.37
CA GLY A 81 -10.59 7.95 1.26
C GLY A 81 -9.79 7.85 -0.04
N LEU A 82 -8.46 8.03 0.01
CA LEU A 82 -7.59 7.82 -1.15
C LEU A 82 -7.70 6.39 -1.71
N ALA A 83 -7.68 5.39 -0.84
CA ALA A 83 -7.77 3.99 -1.25
C ALA A 83 -9.13 3.63 -1.86
N GLN A 84 -10.19 4.29 -1.42
CA GLN A 84 -11.56 4.12 -1.92
C GLN A 84 -11.88 4.97 -3.16
N GLY A 85 -10.98 5.93 -3.53
CA GLY A 85 -11.21 6.85 -4.64
C GLY A 85 -12.07 8.07 -4.28
N ASP A 86 -12.31 8.32 -2.99
CA ASP A 86 -13.10 9.48 -2.51
C ASP A 86 -12.22 10.75 -2.40
N TYR A 87 -11.61 11.12 -3.51
CA TYR A 87 -10.64 12.21 -3.58
C TYR A 87 -11.23 13.59 -3.20
N ALA A 88 -12.49 13.84 -3.61
CA ALA A 88 -13.17 15.09 -3.30
C ALA A 88 -13.32 15.29 -1.79
N ARG A 89 -13.63 14.24 -1.04
CA ARG A 89 -13.72 14.26 0.41
C ARG A 89 -12.38 14.56 1.07
N VAL A 90 -11.29 13.94 0.59
CA VAL A 90 -9.93 14.21 1.09
C VAL A 90 -9.60 15.68 0.95
N ILE A 91 -9.82 16.26 -0.23
CA ILE A 91 -9.57 17.69 -0.50
C ILE A 91 -10.45 18.59 0.38
N GLY A 92 -11.75 18.31 0.45
CA GLY A 92 -12.70 19.15 1.19
C GLY A 92 -12.45 19.23 2.70
N ARG A 93 -11.64 18.33 3.25
CA ARG A 93 -11.28 18.29 4.67
C ARG A 93 -9.91 18.89 4.97
N SER A 94 -9.04 18.99 3.96
CA SER A 94 -7.61 19.27 4.14
C SER A 94 -7.35 20.62 4.81
N GLU A 95 -8.01 21.68 4.38
CA GLU A 95 -7.81 23.04 4.93
C GLU A 95 -8.09 23.08 6.44
N ARG A 96 -9.25 22.57 6.86
CA ARG A 96 -9.62 22.51 8.28
C ARG A 96 -8.62 21.68 9.09
N LEU A 97 -8.17 20.53 8.54
CA LEU A 97 -7.22 19.65 9.23
C LEU A 97 -5.85 20.30 9.36
N LEU A 98 -5.37 20.97 8.32
CA LEU A 98 -4.11 21.72 8.36
C LEU A 98 -4.15 22.83 9.40
N ALA A 99 -5.24 23.61 9.47
CA ALA A 99 -5.40 24.64 10.51
C ALA A 99 -5.37 24.07 11.92
N VAL A 100 -5.99 22.90 12.17
CA VAL A 100 -5.92 22.21 13.46
C VAL A 100 -4.49 21.75 13.75
N CYS A 101 -3.78 21.18 12.77
CA CYS A 101 -2.40 20.75 12.93
C CYS A 101 -1.45 21.90 13.26
N GLU A 102 -1.65 23.05 12.61
CA GLU A 102 -0.89 24.28 12.89
C GLU A 102 -1.07 24.73 14.33
N GLY A 103 -2.32 24.84 14.79
CA GLY A 103 -2.64 25.23 16.18
C GLY A 103 -2.11 24.23 17.24
N MET A 104 -1.89 22.97 16.87
CA MET A 104 -1.36 21.94 17.76
C MET A 104 0.15 21.68 17.55
N HIS A 105 0.80 22.35 16.63
CA HIS A 105 2.20 22.12 16.22
C HIS A 105 2.46 20.68 15.74
N TYR A 106 1.52 20.06 15.01
CA TYR A 106 1.60 18.69 14.51
C TYR A 106 2.17 18.64 13.08
N ALA A 107 3.43 19.06 12.93
CA ALA A 107 4.10 19.18 11.63
C ALA A 107 4.07 17.87 10.81
N LEU A 108 4.35 16.73 11.44
CA LEU A 108 4.34 15.43 10.75
C LEU A 108 2.95 15.06 10.23
N VAL A 109 1.89 15.30 11.02
CA VAL A 109 0.50 15.02 10.59
C VAL A 109 0.10 15.98 9.47
N ALA A 110 0.46 17.27 9.57
CA ALA A 110 0.24 18.26 8.50
C ALA A 110 0.91 17.84 7.19
N MET A 111 2.15 17.36 7.24
CA MET A 111 2.88 16.84 6.08
C MET A 111 2.12 15.68 5.42
N HIS A 112 1.65 14.69 6.19
CA HIS A 112 0.83 13.59 5.66
C HIS A 112 -0.44 14.11 4.98
N ILE A 113 -1.14 15.09 5.59
CA ILE A 113 -2.35 15.68 5.00
C ILE A 113 -2.04 16.37 3.68
N ARG A 114 -0.94 17.13 3.56
CA ARG A 114 -0.51 17.76 2.30
C ARG A 114 -0.21 16.72 1.22
N ILE A 115 0.51 15.65 1.57
CA ILE A 115 0.81 14.54 0.66
C ILE A 115 -0.47 13.88 0.16
N GLN A 116 -1.41 13.59 1.04
CA GLN A 116 -2.70 12.99 0.72
C GLN A 116 -3.55 13.93 -0.15
N THR A 117 -3.49 15.24 0.11
CA THR A 117 -4.19 16.25 -0.68
C THR A 117 -3.58 16.38 -2.07
N ALA A 118 -2.25 16.37 -2.20
CA ALA A 118 -1.56 16.34 -3.48
C ALA A 118 -1.97 15.11 -4.30
N ALA A 119 -1.97 13.93 -3.67
CA ALA A 119 -2.42 12.68 -4.27
C ALA A 119 -3.87 12.77 -4.77
N ALA A 120 -4.77 13.34 -3.96
CA ALA A 120 -6.18 13.50 -4.33
C ALA A 120 -6.39 14.48 -5.50
N TYR A 121 -5.67 15.59 -5.52
CA TYR A 121 -5.70 16.53 -6.64
C TYR A 121 -5.19 15.91 -7.93
N GLU A 122 -4.06 15.19 -7.88
CA GLU A 122 -3.51 14.50 -9.05
C GLU A 122 -4.50 13.49 -9.63
N MET A 123 -5.15 12.69 -8.78
CA MET A 123 -6.16 11.73 -9.21
C MET A 123 -7.42 12.36 -9.80
N LEU A 124 -7.69 13.64 -9.54
CA LEU A 124 -8.76 14.42 -10.17
C LEU A 124 -8.27 15.23 -11.40
N GLY A 125 -7.02 15.07 -11.82
CA GLY A 125 -6.44 15.81 -12.94
C GLY A 125 -6.16 17.29 -12.65
N LYS A 126 -6.14 17.68 -11.38
CA LYS A 126 -5.83 19.04 -10.92
C LYS A 126 -4.33 19.16 -10.62
N HIS A 127 -3.54 19.08 -11.68
CA HIS A 127 -2.10 18.93 -11.59
C HIS A 127 -1.40 20.12 -10.89
N ALA A 128 -1.81 21.35 -11.19
CA ALA A 128 -1.20 22.54 -10.60
C ALA A 128 -1.42 22.62 -9.08
N GLU A 129 -2.63 22.30 -8.61
CA GLU A 129 -2.95 22.24 -7.18
C GLU A 129 -2.21 21.08 -6.51
N ALA A 130 -2.06 19.93 -7.19
CA ALA A 130 -1.30 18.80 -6.70
C ALA A 130 0.18 19.15 -6.51
N GLN A 131 0.79 19.84 -7.49
CA GLN A 131 2.16 20.33 -7.41
C GLN A 131 2.36 21.30 -6.24
N ALA A 132 1.45 22.25 -6.04
CA ALA A 132 1.56 23.23 -4.95
C ALA A 132 1.54 22.56 -3.57
N GLN A 133 0.68 21.55 -3.36
CA GLN A 133 0.63 20.79 -2.11
C GLN A 133 1.90 19.92 -1.91
N LEU A 134 2.40 19.32 -2.98
CA LEU A 134 3.62 18.51 -2.94
C LEU A 134 4.85 19.37 -2.66
N ASP A 135 4.96 20.57 -3.25
CA ASP A 135 6.06 21.51 -3.01
C ASP A 135 6.16 21.90 -1.54
N GLN A 136 5.03 22.26 -0.95
CA GLN A 136 5.00 22.61 0.46
C GLN A 136 5.39 21.42 1.35
N ALA A 137 4.86 20.22 1.05
CA ALA A 137 5.21 19.01 1.80
C ALA A 137 6.70 18.67 1.69
N LEU A 138 7.32 18.82 0.52
CA LEU A 138 8.75 18.60 0.32
C LEU A 138 9.59 19.64 1.07
N THR A 139 9.19 20.90 1.05
CA THR A 139 9.84 21.96 1.84
C THR A 139 9.79 21.66 3.33
N ASP A 140 8.65 21.21 3.84
CA ASP A 140 8.48 20.82 5.24
C ASP A 140 9.31 19.58 5.62
N ALA A 141 9.59 18.70 4.65
CA ALA A 141 10.33 17.45 4.85
C ALA A 141 11.86 17.61 4.77
N GLU A 142 12.34 18.63 4.07
CA GLU A 142 13.77 18.79 3.71
C GLU A 142 14.70 18.83 4.92
N PRO A 143 14.39 19.58 6.02
CA PRO A 143 15.31 19.70 7.16
C PRO A 143 15.64 18.35 7.82
N ASP A 144 14.69 17.41 7.82
CA ASP A 144 14.79 16.12 8.50
C ASP A 144 14.94 14.95 7.53
N GLY A 145 14.89 15.19 6.22
CA GLY A 145 14.98 14.17 5.19
C GLY A 145 13.84 13.15 5.22
N PHE A 146 12.62 13.58 5.54
CA PHE A 146 11.45 12.70 5.64
C PHE A 146 10.97 12.22 4.27
N ALA A 147 11.46 11.07 3.80
CA ALA A 147 11.05 10.48 2.53
C ALA A 147 9.86 9.51 2.64
N ILE A 148 9.67 8.88 3.80
CA ILE A 148 8.75 7.74 3.95
C ILE A 148 7.27 8.10 3.78
N PRO A 149 6.73 9.21 4.32
CA PRO A 149 5.34 9.58 4.10
C PRO A 149 4.97 9.72 2.62
N PHE A 150 5.93 10.19 1.80
CA PHE A 150 5.77 10.28 0.34
C PHE A 150 5.83 8.90 -0.31
N ALA A 151 6.79 8.05 0.08
CA ALA A 151 6.94 6.70 -0.45
C ALA A 151 5.71 5.82 -0.19
N GLU A 152 5.01 6.00 0.93
CA GLU A 152 3.74 5.34 1.24
C GLU A 152 2.65 5.68 0.22
N ASN A 153 2.68 6.89 -0.35
CA ASN A 153 1.73 7.39 -1.33
C ASN A 153 2.31 7.45 -2.76
N TYR A 154 3.46 6.83 -3.00
CA TYR A 154 4.21 6.90 -4.26
C TYR A 154 3.36 6.59 -5.49
N ARG A 155 2.46 5.61 -5.43
CA ARG A 155 1.58 5.24 -6.56
C ARG A 155 0.74 6.40 -7.08
N TYR A 156 0.37 7.35 -6.22
CA TYR A 156 -0.39 8.55 -6.59
C TYR A 156 0.52 9.70 -7.00
N LEU A 157 1.71 9.79 -6.37
CA LEU A 157 2.65 10.90 -6.56
C LEU A 157 3.63 10.68 -7.71
N LYS A 158 3.70 9.46 -8.26
CA LYS A 158 4.67 9.10 -9.30
C LYS A 158 4.69 10.06 -10.49
N PRO A 159 3.56 10.52 -11.06
CA PRO A 159 3.58 11.48 -12.15
C PRO A 159 4.22 12.83 -11.73
N LEU A 160 3.86 13.34 -10.55
CA LEU A 160 4.38 14.60 -10.01
C LEU A 160 5.89 14.53 -9.71
N LEU A 161 6.37 13.39 -9.22
CA LEU A 161 7.78 13.17 -8.90
C LEU A 161 8.65 12.97 -10.15
N ALA A 162 8.07 12.43 -11.23
CA ALA A 162 8.78 12.21 -12.49
C ALA A 162 9.21 13.53 -13.18
N GLU A 163 8.54 14.63 -12.90
CA GLU A 163 8.82 15.95 -13.44
C GLU A 163 9.92 16.71 -12.68
N ARG A 164 10.43 16.12 -11.59
CA ARG A 164 11.40 16.74 -10.68
C ARG A 164 12.81 16.23 -10.89
N LEU A 165 13.80 17.03 -10.47
CA LEU A 165 15.17 16.57 -10.38
C LEU A 165 15.26 15.42 -9.38
N GLN A 166 15.74 14.27 -9.84
CA GLN A 166 15.84 13.04 -9.04
C GLN A 166 17.11 13.05 -8.18
N THR A 167 17.20 14.03 -7.27
CA THR A 167 18.33 14.20 -6.35
C THR A 167 17.84 14.33 -4.90
N GLY A 168 18.70 14.12 -3.94
CA GLY A 168 18.39 14.31 -2.52
C GLY A 168 17.16 13.52 -2.05
N THR A 169 16.26 14.19 -1.35
CA THR A 169 15.03 13.60 -0.78
C THR A 169 14.12 13.03 -1.88
N VAL A 170 14.03 13.64 -3.05
CA VAL A 170 13.20 13.15 -4.16
C VAL A 170 13.70 11.79 -4.68
N ALA A 171 15.01 11.63 -4.87
CA ALA A 171 15.61 10.35 -5.27
C ALA A 171 15.30 9.25 -4.23
N GLN A 172 15.45 9.57 -2.96
CA GLN A 172 15.13 8.64 -1.87
C GLN A 172 13.64 8.25 -1.82
N ILE A 173 12.74 9.20 -2.05
CA ILE A 173 11.29 8.94 -2.16
C ILE A 173 11.00 7.95 -3.29
N ILE A 174 11.60 8.16 -4.46
CA ILE A 174 11.40 7.29 -5.63
C ILE A 174 11.91 5.88 -5.33
N GLU A 175 13.14 5.74 -4.82
CA GLU A 175 13.73 4.45 -4.47
C GLU A 175 12.86 3.67 -3.47
N LEU A 176 12.47 4.32 -2.38
CA LEU A 176 11.62 3.72 -1.35
C LEU A 176 10.21 3.39 -1.87
N GLY A 177 9.65 4.27 -2.69
CA GLY A 177 8.33 4.09 -3.29
C GLY A 177 8.29 2.90 -4.24
N GLU A 178 9.27 2.78 -5.14
CA GLU A 178 9.40 1.64 -6.03
C GLU A 178 9.63 0.33 -5.26
N ALA A 179 10.46 0.36 -4.23
CA ALA A 179 10.65 -0.79 -3.37
C ALA A 179 9.35 -1.20 -2.64
N ALA A 180 8.55 -0.22 -2.19
CA ALA A 180 7.25 -0.49 -1.58
C ALA A 180 6.26 -1.11 -2.58
N GLU A 181 6.19 -0.61 -3.81
CA GLU A 181 5.31 -1.16 -4.85
C GLU A 181 5.71 -2.59 -5.24
N ARG A 182 7.01 -2.87 -5.38
CA ARG A 182 7.50 -4.24 -5.62
C ARG A 182 7.07 -5.20 -4.51
N ARG A 183 7.13 -4.77 -3.24
CA ARG A 183 6.72 -5.60 -2.10
C ARG A 183 5.22 -5.77 -1.98
N LYS A 184 4.42 -4.72 -2.28
CA LYS A 184 2.95 -4.84 -2.34
C LYS A 184 2.52 -5.92 -3.33
N ALA A 185 3.17 -5.98 -4.50
CA ALA A 185 2.93 -7.05 -5.47
C ALA A 185 3.16 -8.45 -4.89
N GLY A 186 4.08 -8.61 -3.92
CA GLY A 186 4.28 -9.87 -3.19
C GLY A 186 3.19 -10.18 -2.16
N PHE A 187 2.52 -9.17 -1.59
CA PHE A 187 1.42 -9.38 -0.63
C PHE A 187 0.10 -9.82 -1.28
N ASP A 188 -0.05 -9.61 -2.59
CA ASP A 188 -1.20 -10.11 -3.35
C ASP A 188 -1.04 -11.57 -3.78
N ARG A 189 0.03 -12.23 -3.32
CA ARG A 189 0.28 -13.64 -3.58
C ARG A 189 -0.72 -14.50 -2.81
N PRO A 190 -1.49 -15.38 -3.49
CA PRO A 190 -2.30 -16.38 -2.83
C PRO A 190 -1.47 -17.25 -1.88
N GLU A 191 -2.04 -17.67 -0.76
CA GLU A 191 -1.34 -18.50 0.23
C GLU A 191 -0.81 -19.81 -0.40
N ALA A 192 -1.58 -20.40 -1.31
CA ALA A 192 -1.18 -21.58 -2.08
C ALA A 192 0.12 -21.38 -2.89
N LEU A 193 0.51 -20.15 -3.20
CA LEU A 193 1.73 -19.80 -3.93
C LEU A 193 2.84 -19.25 -3.03
N SER A 194 2.67 -19.29 -1.71
CA SER A 194 3.63 -18.71 -0.73
C SER A 194 5.02 -19.38 -0.77
N ALA A 195 5.10 -20.66 -1.19
CA ALA A 195 6.35 -21.41 -1.32
C ALA A 195 7.24 -20.93 -2.50
N LEU A 196 6.72 -20.11 -3.40
CA LEU A 196 7.48 -19.59 -4.54
C LEU A 196 8.39 -18.43 -4.12
N THR A 197 9.56 -18.32 -4.75
CA THR A 197 10.38 -17.10 -4.68
C THR A 197 9.72 -15.95 -5.44
N GLU A 198 10.18 -14.71 -5.25
CA GLU A 198 9.69 -13.54 -6.00
C GLU A 198 9.80 -13.76 -7.51
N ARG A 199 10.93 -14.32 -7.96
CA ARG A 199 11.18 -14.56 -9.38
C ARG A 199 10.26 -15.62 -9.96
N GLU A 200 10.01 -16.69 -9.22
CA GLU A 200 9.08 -17.74 -9.62
C GLU A 200 7.63 -17.21 -9.68
N TYR A 201 7.24 -16.39 -8.71
CA TYR A 201 5.91 -15.77 -8.68
C TYR A 201 5.73 -14.78 -9.84
N GLU A 202 6.76 -14.00 -10.18
CA GLU A 202 6.74 -13.12 -11.35
C GLU A 202 6.50 -13.92 -12.66
N ILE A 203 7.18 -15.06 -12.81
CA ILE A 203 6.98 -15.97 -13.96
C ILE A 203 5.53 -16.47 -13.99
N VAL A 204 4.97 -16.89 -12.85
CA VAL A 204 3.56 -17.34 -12.76
C VAL A 204 2.60 -16.22 -13.19
N ARG A 205 2.83 -14.97 -12.79
CA ARG A 205 2.02 -13.83 -13.21
C ARG A 205 2.09 -13.58 -14.73
N LEU A 206 3.27 -13.73 -15.33
CA LEU A 206 3.43 -13.61 -16.78
C LEU A 206 2.77 -14.79 -17.52
N MET A 207 2.82 -16.00 -16.97
CA MET A 207 2.07 -17.13 -17.49
C MET A 207 0.56 -16.89 -17.45
N ALA A 208 0.04 -16.20 -16.44
CA ALA A 208 -1.36 -15.81 -16.32
C ALA A 208 -1.78 -14.80 -17.40
N GLN A 209 -0.87 -13.95 -17.86
CA GLN A 209 -1.07 -13.06 -19.00
C GLN A 209 -1.03 -13.80 -20.35
N ARG A 210 -1.02 -15.15 -20.34
CA ARG A 210 -0.95 -16.05 -21.51
C ARG A 210 0.34 -15.97 -22.31
N LEU A 211 1.40 -15.36 -21.77
CA LEU A 211 2.71 -15.34 -22.41
C LEU A 211 3.30 -16.75 -22.47
N ASN A 212 3.97 -17.07 -23.57
CA ASN A 212 4.75 -18.29 -23.73
C ASN A 212 6.16 -18.15 -23.13
N ASN A 213 6.92 -19.24 -23.03
CA ASN A 213 8.23 -19.22 -22.39
C ASN A 213 9.24 -18.28 -23.06
N ARG A 214 9.15 -18.12 -24.39
CA ARG A 214 10.02 -17.22 -25.15
C ARG A 214 9.69 -15.75 -24.83
N GLU A 215 8.42 -15.38 -24.83
CA GLU A 215 7.96 -14.04 -24.50
C GLU A 215 8.29 -13.66 -23.04
N ILE A 216 8.18 -14.64 -22.12
CA ILE A 216 8.58 -14.46 -20.71
C ILE A 216 10.10 -14.27 -20.62
N ALA A 217 10.87 -15.04 -21.37
CA ALA A 217 12.32 -14.95 -21.41
C ALA A 217 12.78 -13.57 -21.91
N GLU A 218 12.20 -13.07 -22.99
CA GLU A 218 12.47 -11.74 -23.55
C GLU A 218 12.15 -10.65 -22.51
N LYS A 219 11.00 -10.74 -21.85
CA LYS A 219 10.53 -9.75 -20.85
C LYS A 219 11.38 -9.72 -19.58
N LEU A 220 11.96 -10.87 -19.22
CA LEU A 220 12.74 -11.03 -17.99
C LEU A 220 14.27 -11.00 -18.23
N TYR A 221 14.69 -10.77 -19.47
CA TYR A 221 16.09 -10.80 -19.90
C TYR A 221 16.80 -12.12 -19.55
N LEU A 222 16.10 -13.26 -19.78
CA LEU A 222 16.59 -14.60 -19.53
C LEU A 222 16.59 -15.45 -20.81
N SER A 223 17.24 -16.64 -20.76
CA SER A 223 17.11 -17.63 -21.83
C SER A 223 15.77 -18.39 -21.69
N GLU A 224 15.23 -18.87 -22.82
CA GLU A 224 14.04 -19.73 -22.79
C GLU A 224 14.27 -21.02 -22.00
N GLY A 225 15.50 -21.56 -22.03
CA GLY A 225 15.90 -22.71 -21.21
C GLY A 225 15.81 -22.44 -19.70
N SER A 226 16.24 -21.23 -19.27
CA SER A 226 16.10 -20.81 -17.87
C SER A 226 14.63 -20.71 -17.46
N ILE A 227 13.76 -20.17 -18.31
CA ILE A 227 12.33 -20.10 -18.02
C ILE A 227 11.72 -21.50 -17.89
N ARG A 228 12.07 -22.45 -18.78
CA ARG A 228 11.62 -23.85 -18.66
C ARG A 228 12.05 -24.47 -17.32
N GLN A 229 13.27 -24.18 -16.90
CA GLN A 229 13.79 -24.68 -15.62
C GLN A 229 13.00 -24.09 -14.43
N TYR A 230 12.74 -22.78 -14.42
CA TYR A 230 11.89 -22.13 -13.42
C TYR A 230 10.48 -22.73 -13.38
N VAL A 231 9.85 -22.90 -14.54
CA VAL A 231 8.49 -23.49 -14.63
C VAL A 231 8.45 -24.90 -14.05
N ASN A 232 9.48 -25.72 -14.30
CA ASN A 232 9.58 -27.05 -13.69
C ASN A 232 9.76 -26.98 -12.16
N GLN A 233 10.60 -26.07 -11.68
CA GLN A 233 10.78 -25.86 -10.23
C GLN A 233 9.48 -25.38 -9.56
N ILE A 234 8.72 -24.50 -10.20
CA ILE A 234 7.42 -24.02 -9.74
C ILE A 234 6.46 -25.21 -9.56
N TYR A 235 6.31 -26.05 -10.59
CA TYR A 235 5.44 -27.22 -10.50
C TYR A 235 5.87 -28.20 -9.40
N THR A 236 7.18 -28.40 -9.23
CA THR A 236 7.72 -29.26 -8.16
C THR A 236 7.41 -28.69 -6.77
N LYS A 237 7.67 -27.39 -6.55
CA LYS A 237 7.41 -26.74 -5.25
C LYS A 237 5.93 -26.73 -4.87
N LEU A 238 5.05 -26.58 -5.85
CA LEU A 238 3.60 -26.58 -5.64
C LEU A 238 2.98 -27.99 -5.71
N GLN A 239 3.81 -29.02 -5.88
CA GLN A 239 3.38 -30.42 -6.01
C GLN A 239 2.34 -30.64 -7.13
N ILE A 240 2.43 -29.85 -8.21
CA ILE A 240 1.53 -29.94 -9.36
C ILE A 240 2.03 -31.04 -10.28
N ALA A 241 1.26 -32.13 -10.42
CA ALA A 241 1.53 -33.27 -11.30
C ALA A 241 0.52 -33.36 -12.46
N GLY A 242 0.86 -34.06 -13.53
CA GLY A 242 -0.03 -34.30 -14.67
C GLY A 242 0.54 -33.82 -16.02
N GLU A 243 -0.30 -33.81 -17.03
CA GLU A 243 0.04 -33.35 -18.37
C GLU A 243 0.28 -31.83 -18.44
N PRO A 244 1.12 -31.32 -19.35
CA PRO A 244 1.52 -29.90 -19.38
C PRO A 244 0.36 -28.90 -19.39
N ARG A 245 -0.72 -29.20 -20.13
CA ARG A 245 -1.91 -28.34 -20.18
C ARG A 245 -2.68 -28.32 -18.85
N ALA A 246 -2.80 -29.49 -18.22
CA ALA A 246 -3.47 -29.62 -16.92
C ALA A 246 -2.67 -28.91 -15.82
N LYS A 247 -1.35 -29.08 -15.78
CA LYS A 247 -0.45 -28.38 -14.86
C LYS A 247 -0.61 -26.86 -14.96
N ARG A 248 -0.60 -26.35 -16.20
CA ARG A 248 -0.76 -24.90 -16.42
C ARG A 248 -2.11 -24.39 -15.93
N LYS A 249 -3.18 -25.13 -16.24
CA LYS A 249 -4.53 -24.77 -15.77
C LYS A 249 -4.58 -24.72 -14.24
N LEU A 250 -4.15 -25.79 -13.57
CA LEU A 250 -4.16 -25.86 -12.09
C LEU A 250 -3.35 -24.73 -11.46
N LEU A 251 -2.19 -24.38 -12.01
CA LEU A 251 -1.37 -23.25 -11.55
C LEU A 251 -2.11 -21.93 -11.66
N LEU A 252 -2.85 -21.71 -12.75
CA LEU A 252 -3.63 -20.48 -12.97
C LEU A 252 -4.86 -20.43 -12.06
N ASP A 253 -5.48 -21.57 -11.78
CA ASP A 253 -6.59 -21.66 -10.83
C ASP A 253 -6.11 -21.29 -9.42
N LEU A 254 -4.93 -21.76 -8.98
CA LEU A 254 -4.31 -21.36 -7.71
C LEU A 254 -3.97 -19.85 -7.63
N LEU A 255 -3.68 -19.21 -8.77
CA LEU A 255 -3.47 -17.76 -8.82
C LEU A 255 -4.78 -16.98 -8.77
N ALA A 256 -5.88 -17.56 -9.26
CA ALA A 256 -7.20 -16.93 -9.29
C ALA A 256 -7.95 -17.05 -7.95
N ASP A 257 -7.60 -18.04 -7.12
CA ASP A 257 -8.17 -18.25 -5.79
C ASP A 257 -7.70 -17.13 -4.84
N LYS A 258 -8.47 -16.04 -4.87
CA LYS A 258 -8.37 -14.95 -3.88
C LYS A 258 -9.24 -15.33 -2.68
N ASN A 259 -8.66 -15.98 -1.68
CA ASN A 259 -9.25 -16.05 -0.35
C ASN A 259 -9.05 -14.75 0.42
#